data_f9b6af64115d81470b08e8b672955284
#
_entry.id   f9b6af64115d81470b08e8b672955284
#
_cell.length_a   1.000
_cell.length_b   1.000
_cell.length_c   1.000
_cell.angle_alpha   90.00
_cell.angle_beta   90.00
_cell.angle_gamma   90.00
#
_symmetry.space_group_name_H-M   'P 1'
#
loop_
_entity.id
_entity.type
_entity.pdbx_description
1 polymer ?
#
loop_
_entity_poly.entity_id
_entity_poly.type
_entity_poly.pdbx_seq_one_letter_code
_entity_poly.pdbx_strand_id
1 'polypeptide(L)'
;MKCLLLALAALPTLFASAAAIAQPEYVTIEMEIDVAKPAEEVWASVGGYCDISEWLGLDCELTSGDGDMGTVRALLSGRILEILVAQTELSYGYTQPVQEGTFYNLYHGFLEARPVSATSSKLLYTLLLDVSDLPDQAAKDENIARRRGSFENALANMKEIAEQ
;
A
#
# COMPACT_ATOMS: atom_id res chain seq x y z
N MET A 1 27.80 28.27 -72.50
CA MET A 1 28.02 27.46 -71.33
C MET A 1 27.18 28.01 -70.16
N LYS A 2 26.05 27.33 -69.84
CA LYS A 2 25.13 27.77 -68.78
C LYS A 2 25.40 26.87 -67.55
N CYS A 3 25.93 27.43 -66.46
CA CYS A 3 26.06 26.75 -65.17
C CYS A 3 24.71 26.73 -64.47
N LEU A 4 24.22 25.53 -64.21
CA LEU A 4 23.02 25.26 -63.44
C LEU A 4 23.44 25.08 -61.97
N LEU A 5 23.10 26.03 -61.09
CA LEU A 5 23.30 25.97 -59.67
C LEU A 5 22.11 25.17 -59.05
N LEU A 6 22.37 23.94 -58.57
CA LEU A 6 21.44 23.21 -57.74
C LEU A 6 21.51 23.73 -56.30
N ALA A 7 20.43 24.36 -55.84
CA ALA A 7 20.26 24.69 -54.44
C ALA A 7 19.70 23.46 -53.69
N LEU A 8 20.51 22.90 -52.79
CA LEU A 8 20.09 21.85 -51.86
C LEU A 8 19.33 22.51 -50.70
N ALA A 9 17.99 22.32 -50.65
CA ALA A 9 17.18 22.73 -49.51
C ALA A 9 17.27 21.70 -48.41
N ALA A 10 17.93 22.06 -47.31
CA ALA A 10 17.96 21.24 -46.08
C ALA A 10 16.63 21.40 -45.31
N LEU A 11 15.82 20.35 -45.24
CA LEU A 11 14.64 20.31 -44.38
C LEU A 11 15.12 20.12 -42.89
N PRO A 12 14.67 20.99 -41.97
CA PRO A 12 14.90 20.74 -40.55
C PRO A 12 14.00 19.58 -40.08
N THR A 13 14.59 18.49 -39.64
CA THR A 13 13.89 17.41 -38.91
C THR A 13 13.55 17.89 -37.51
N LEU A 14 12.27 18.20 -37.27
CA LEU A 14 11.75 18.39 -35.91
C LEU A 14 11.72 17.03 -35.19
N PHE A 15 12.64 16.81 -34.27
CA PHE A 15 12.56 15.74 -33.29
C PHE A 15 11.48 16.14 -32.27
N ALA A 16 10.27 15.62 -32.42
CA ALA A 16 9.29 15.64 -31.35
C ALA A 16 9.79 14.70 -30.24
N SER A 17 10.29 15.28 -29.14
CA SER A 17 10.56 14.52 -27.91
C SER A 17 9.20 14.05 -27.38
N ALA A 18 8.86 12.76 -27.58
CA ALA A 18 7.77 12.13 -26.87
C ALA A 18 8.15 12.12 -25.38
N ALA A 19 7.42 12.86 -24.55
CA ALA A 19 7.51 12.73 -23.12
C ALA A 19 7.15 11.27 -22.81
N ALA A 20 8.12 10.47 -22.36
CA ALA A 20 7.87 9.13 -21.88
C ALA A 20 7.03 9.29 -20.61
N ILE A 21 5.75 8.92 -20.68
CA ILE A 21 4.92 8.77 -19.50
C ILE A 21 5.54 7.59 -18.75
N ALA A 22 6.07 7.82 -17.55
CA ALA A 22 6.58 6.77 -16.71
C ALA A 22 5.47 5.73 -16.50
N GLN A 23 5.75 4.48 -16.81
CA GLN A 23 4.79 3.40 -16.56
C GLN A 23 4.75 3.13 -15.05
N PRO A 24 3.58 2.83 -14.46
CA PRO A 24 3.48 2.43 -13.07
C PRO A 24 4.37 1.22 -12.79
N GLU A 25 5.06 1.22 -11.66
CA GLU A 25 5.87 0.10 -11.19
C GLU A 25 5.32 -0.37 -9.84
N TYR A 26 4.66 -1.53 -9.87
CA TYR A 26 3.98 -2.08 -8.70
C TYR A 26 4.87 -3.07 -7.95
N VAL A 27 4.84 -2.97 -6.63
CA VAL A 27 5.54 -3.89 -5.72
C VAL A 27 4.55 -4.48 -4.74
N THR A 28 4.64 -5.79 -4.52
CA THR A 28 3.92 -6.50 -3.46
C THR A 28 4.90 -6.87 -2.34
N ILE A 29 4.54 -6.54 -1.09
CA ILE A 29 5.30 -6.90 0.11
C ILE A 29 4.41 -7.83 0.93
N GLU A 30 4.75 -9.11 0.96
CA GLU A 30 4.05 -10.11 1.76
C GLU A 30 4.82 -10.37 3.04
N MET A 31 4.10 -10.40 4.18
CA MET A 31 4.63 -10.61 5.52
C MET A 31 3.67 -11.50 6.30
N GLU A 32 4.20 -12.39 7.14
CA GLU A 32 3.37 -13.27 7.97
C GLU A 32 4.03 -13.58 9.31
N ILE A 33 3.20 -13.96 10.29
CA ILE A 33 3.63 -14.43 11.59
C ILE A 33 2.71 -15.53 12.11
N ASP A 34 3.25 -16.57 12.74
CA ASP A 34 2.46 -17.61 13.41
C ASP A 34 1.96 -17.12 14.78
N VAL A 35 0.68 -17.42 15.09
CA VAL A 35 0.01 -17.07 16.35
C VAL A 35 -0.55 -18.34 16.99
N ALA A 36 -0.28 -18.56 18.29
CA ALA A 36 -0.71 -19.74 19.05
C ALA A 36 -2.14 -19.57 19.61
N LYS A 37 -3.06 -19.10 18.78
CA LYS A 37 -4.49 -18.90 19.04
C LYS A 37 -5.33 -19.21 17.80
N PRO A 38 -6.62 -19.60 17.94
CA PRO A 38 -7.55 -19.70 16.82
C PRO A 38 -7.68 -18.37 16.08
N ALA A 39 -7.90 -18.42 14.76
CA ALA A 39 -7.97 -17.22 13.93
C ALA A 39 -9.08 -16.26 14.36
N GLU A 40 -10.22 -16.77 14.79
CA GLU A 40 -11.37 -15.99 15.26
C GLU A 40 -11.03 -15.20 16.53
N GLU A 41 -10.27 -15.80 17.46
CA GLU A 41 -9.83 -15.12 18.68
C GLU A 41 -8.79 -14.05 18.36
N VAL A 42 -7.86 -14.35 17.46
CA VAL A 42 -6.88 -13.37 16.97
C VAL A 42 -7.58 -12.21 16.30
N TRP A 43 -8.52 -12.48 15.39
CA TRP A 43 -9.25 -11.45 14.68
C TRP A 43 -10.09 -10.56 15.61
N ALA A 44 -10.73 -11.15 16.61
CA ALA A 44 -11.47 -10.40 17.62
C ALA A 44 -10.60 -9.43 18.43
N SER A 45 -9.28 -9.68 18.51
CA SER A 45 -8.35 -8.87 19.29
C SER A 45 -7.65 -7.78 18.48
N VAL A 46 -7.47 -7.95 17.15
CA VAL A 46 -6.63 -7.06 16.33
C VAL A 46 -7.24 -6.68 14.97
N GLY A 47 -8.43 -7.25 14.64
CA GLY A 47 -9.06 -7.12 13.33
C GLY A 47 -9.98 -5.89 13.16
N GLY A 48 -10.22 -5.12 14.22
CA GLY A 48 -11.00 -3.90 14.14
C GLY A 48 -10.32 -2.84 13.28
N TYR A 49 -11.11 -2.09 12.49
CA TYR A 49 -10.52 -1.20 11.48
C TYR A 49 -9.71 -0.04 12.08
N CYS A 50 -9.95 0.31 13.36
CA CYS A 50 -9.12 1.26 14.10
C CYS A 50 -8.20 0.62 15.15
N ASP A 51 -8.11 -0.71 15.25
CA ASP A 51 -7.15 -1.37 16.14
C ASP A 51 -5.69 -1.13 15.72
N ILE A 52 -5.48 -0.56 14.54
CA ILE A 52 -4.17 -0.05 14.09
C ILE A 52 -3.54 0.93 15.10
N SER A 53 -4.34 1.60 15.90
CA SER A 53 -3.86 2.47 16.98
C SER A 53 -3.10 1.68 18.05
N GLU A 54 -3.47 0.45 18.30
CA GLU A 54 -2.86 -0.39 19.33
C GLU A 54 -1.60 -1.08 18.84
N TRP A 55 -1.67 -1.69 17.63
CA TRP A 55 -0.54 -2.49 17.14
C TRP A 55 0.47 -1.72 16.27
N LEU A 56 0.13 -0.51 15.76
CA LEU A 56 1.09 0.36 15.04
C LEU A 56 1.34 1.69 15.76
N GLY A 57 0.58 2.00 16.82
CA GLY A 57 0.76 3.22 17.61
C GLY A 57 0.37 4.49 16.86
N LEU A 58 -0.56 4.39 15.92
CA LEU A 58 -1.07 5.53 15.15
C LEU A 58 -2.42 5.98 15.73
N ASP A 59 -2.66 7.28 15.79
CA ASP A 59 -4.01 7.77 16.03
C ASP A 59 -4.92 7.35 14.90
N CYS A 60 -6.14 6.89 15.24
CA CYS A 60 -7.14 6.44 14.28
C CYS A 60 -8.51 7.00 14.63
N GLU A 61 -9.20 7.55 13.64
CA GLU A 61 -10.58 8.02 13.74
C GLU A 61 -11.39 7.54 12.54
N LEU A 62 -12.58 6.98 12.79
CA LEU A 62 -13.53 6.70 11.71
C LEU A 62 -14.24 8.01 11.34
N THR A 63 -13.93 8.53 10.15
CA THR A 63 -14.51 9.79 9.65
C THR A 63 -15.76 9.57 8.83
N SER A 64 -16.01 8.34 8.37
CA SER A 64 -17.23 7.94 7.67
C SER A 64 -17.41 6.42 7.81
N GLY A 65 -18.67 5.97 7.99
CA GLY A 65 -19.00 4.55 8.17
C GLY A 65 -18.78 4.08 9.61
N ASP A 66 -19.00 2.80 9.85
CA ASP A 66 -19.02 2.16 11.17
C ASP A 66 -18.23 0.85 11.25
N GLY A 67 -17.35 0.60 10.29
CA GLY A 67 -16.51 -0.60 10.21
C GLY A 67 -16.82 -1.53 9.05
N ASP A 68 -17.91 -1.29 8.30
CA ASP A 68 -18.25 -2.03 7.09
C ASP A 68 -17.55 -1.47 5.85
N MET A 69 -17.67 -2.17 4.71
CA MET A 69 -17.12 -1.72 3.42
C MET A 69 -17.56 -0.29 3.10
N GLY A 70 -16.61 0.52 2.67
CA GLY A 70 -16.77 1.96 2.42
C GLY A 70 -16.45 2.84 3.62
N THR A 71 -16.21 2.27 4.80
CA THR A 71 -15.74 3.01 5.97
C THR A 71 -14.41 3.69 5.69
N VAL A 72 -14.29 4.95 6.10
CA VAL A 72 -13.07 5.75 5.98
C VAL A 72 -12.46 5.96 7.35
N ARG A 73 -11.21 5.57 7.52
CA ARG A 73 -10.40 5.93 8.69
C ARG A 73 -9.39 7.02 8.34
N ALA A 74 -9.18 7.92 9.28
CA ALA A 74 -8.13 8.94 9.24
C ALA A 74 -7.03 8.57 10.24
N LEU A 75 -5.78 8.60 9.77
CA LEU A 75 -4.59 8.31 10.56
C LEU A 75 -3.68 9.53 10.58
N LEU A 76 -2.78 9.62 11.59
CA LEU A 76 -1.80 10.70 11.72
C LEU A 76 -2.46 12.09 11.67
N SER A 77 -3.53 12.25 12.45
CA SER A 77 -4.33 13.49 12.54
C SER A 77 -4.90 13.91 11.18
N GLY A 78 -5.38 12.95 10.40
CA GLY A 78 -6.02 13.16 9.10
C GLY A 78 -5.08 13.28 7.90
N ARG A 79 -3.77 13.09 8.09
CA ARG A 79 -2.81 13.15 6.98
C ARG A 79 -2.89 11.94 6.05
N ILE A 80 -3.37 10.81 6.55
CA ILE A 80 -3.60 9.60 5.76
C ILE A 80 -5.08 9.25 5.89
N LEU A 81 -5.74 9.07 4.76
CA LEU A 81 -7.08 8.53 4.68
C LEU A 81 -7.02 7.14 4.07
N GLU A 82 -7.77 6.20 4.63
CA GLU A 82 -7.88 4.84 4.12
C GLU A 82 -9.33 4.43 4.05
N ILE A 83 -9.72 3.87 2.90
CA ILE A 83 -11.07 3.41 2.63
C ILE A 83 -11.06 1.89 2.66
N LEU A 84 -11.94 1.28 3.46
CA LEU A 84 -12.15 -0.16 3.51
C LEU A 84 -12.86 -0.61 2.23
N VAL A 85 -12.20 -1.41 1.40
CA VAL A 85 -12.67 -1.81 0.06
C VAL A 85 -12.91 -3.30 -0.11
N ALA A 86 -12.48 -4.11 0.84
CA ALA A 86 -12.73 -5.55 0.87
C ALA A 86 -12.83 -6.02 2.32
N GLN A 87 -13.72 -6.98 2.60
CA GLN A 87 -13.92 -7.52 3.93
C GLN A 87 -14.45 -8.95 3.85
N THR A 88 -13.93 -9.79 4.75
CA THR A 88 -14.49 -11.11 5.08
C THR A 88 -14.64 -11.22 6.60
N GLU A 89 -15.01 -12.40 7.12
CA GLU A 89 -15.09 -12.62 8.56
C GLU A 89 -13.75 -12.46 9.28
N LEU A 90 -12.63 -12.76 8.59
CA LEU A 90 -11.28 -12.79 9.19
C LEU A 90 -10.26 -11.98 8.38
N SER A 91 -10.71 -11.04 7.56
CA SER A 91 -9.80 -10.20 6.79
C SER A 91 -10.44 -8.88 6.39
N TYR A 92 -9.60 -7.89 6.13
CA TYR A 92 -9.99 -6.69 5.40
C TYR A 92 -8.89 -6.21 4.45
N GLY A 93 -9.33 -5.46 3.42
CA GLY A 93 -8.45 -4.73 2.51
C GLY A 93 -8.85 -3.27 2.44
N TYR A 94 -7.86 -2.41 2.33
CA TYR A 94 -8.06 -0.96 2.23
C TYR A 94 -7.22 -0.33 1.12
N THR A 95 -7.64 0.86 0.71
CA THR A 95 -6.90 1.70 -0.24
C THR A 95 -6.73 3.11 0.29
N GLN A 96 -5.63 3.75 -0.08
CA GLN A 96 -5.49 5.19 0.11
C GLN A 96 -6.06 5.91 -1.12
N PRO A 97 -7.00 6.86 -0.95
CA PRO A 97 -7.57 7.60 -2.08
C PRO A 97 -6.57 8.61 -2.65
N VAL A 98 -6.81 9.00 -3.89
CA VAL A 98 -6.10 10.12 -4.53
C VAL A 98 -6.37 11.40 -3.74
N GLN A 99 -5.32 12.14 -3.44
CA GLN A 99 -5.43 13.51 -2.92
C GLN A 99 -5.34 14.51 -4.06
N GLU A 100 -6.20 15.54 -4.04
CA GLU A 100 -6.21 16.57 -5.07
C GLU A 100 -4.84 17.26 -5.18
N GLY A 101 -4.35 17.39 -6.42
CA GLY A 101 -3.06 18.04 -6.70
C GLY A 101 -1.82 17.17 -6.47
N THR A 102 -2.00 15.90 -6.13
CA THR A 102 -0.89 14.94 -5.98
C THR A 102 -0.88 13.93 -7.13
N PHE A 103 0.31 13.37 -7.38
CA PHE A 103 0.42 12.19 -8.25
C PHE A 103 -0.25 11.01 -7.56
N TYR A 104 -1.08 10.27 -8.31
CA TYR A 104 -1.73 9.07 -7.76
C TYR A 104 -0.73 7.91 -7.71
N ASN A 105 -0.39 7.54 -6.49
CA ASN A 105 0.35 6.31 -6.22
C ASN A 105 -0.60 5.28 -5.65
N LEU A 106 -0.76 4.15 -6.33
CA LEU A 106 -1.52 3.03 -5.80
C LEU A 106 -0.96 2.61 -4.44
N TYR A 107 -1.83 2.51 -3.44
CA TYR A 107 -1.51 1.95 -2.13
C TYR A 107 -2.69 1.14 -1.62
N HIS A 108 -2.50 -0.17 -1.50
CA HIS A 108 -3.44 -1.08 -0.87
C HIS A 108 -2.75 -1.83 0.27
N GLY A 109 -3.49 -2.08 1.34
CA GLY A 109 -3.08 -2.98 2.40
C GLY A 109 -4.16 -4.03 2.63
N PHE A 110 -3.73 -5.25 2.98
CA PHE A 110 -4.61 -6.36 3.32
C PHE A 110 -4.11 -7.01 4.60
N LEU A 111 -5.02 -7.22 5.55
CA LEU A 111 -4.78 -7.97 6.79
C LEU A 111 -5.71 -9.16 6.84
N GLU A 112 -5.19 -10.33 7.20
CA GLU A 112 -5.94 -11.58 7.32
C GLU A 112 -5.46 -12.36 8.55
N ALA A 113 -6.40 -12.93 9.31
CA ALA A 113 -6.12 -14.01 10.27
C ALA A 113 -6.52 -15.34 9.63
N ARG A 114 -5.55 -16.14 9.23
CA ARG A 114 -5.75 -17.40 8.52
C ARG A 114 -5.70 -18.59 9.48
N PRO A 115 -6.76 -19.41 9.57
CA PRO A 115 -6.73 -20.63 10.39
C PRO A 115 -5.65 -21.60 9.91
N VAL A 116 -4.89 -22.18 10.86
CA VAL A 116 -3.92 -23.26 10.62
C VAL A 116 -4.38 -24.53 11.32
N SER A 117 -4.87 -24.41 12.55
CA SER A 117 -5.47 -25.50 13.32
C SER A 117 -6.53 -24.95 14.27
N ALA A 118 -7.16 -25.82 15.06
CA ALA A 118 -8.13 -25.40 16.08
C ALA A 118 -7.51 -24.50 17.18
N THR A 119 -6.18 -24.44 17.29
CA THR A 119 -5.47 -23.71 18.34
C THR A 119 -4.37 -22.80 17.81
N SER A 120 -4.27 -22.61 16.50
CA SER A 120 -3.24 -21.78 15.88
C SER A 120 -3.69 -21.17 14.57
N SER A 121 -3.13 -20.00 14.26
CA SER A 121 -3.40 -19.24 13.04
C SER A 121 -2.13 -18.57 12.54
N LYS A 122 -2.25 -17.93 11.40
CA LYS A 122 -1.26 -16.97 10.86
C LYS A 122 -1.92 -15.61 10.71
N LEU A 123 -1.22 -14.56 11.11
CA LEU A 123 -1.51 -13.21 10.64
C LEU A 123 -0.70 -12.95 9.37
N LEU A 124 -1.38 -12.50 8.33
CA LEU A 124 -0.78 -12.12 7.05
C LEU A 124 -1.03 -10.65 6.80
N TYR A 125 0.01 -9.94 6.41
CA TYR A 125 -0.10 -8.55 5.97
C TYR A 125 0.51 -8.41 4.58
N THR A 126 -0.29 -7.93 3.62
CA THR A 126 0.17 -7.68 2.25
C THR A 126 0.01 -6.21 1.92
N LEU A 127 1.08 -5.60 1.42
CA LEU A 127 1.04 -4.27 0.82
C LEU A 127 1.23 -4.38 -0.68
N LEU A 128 0.40 -3.67 -1.44
CA LEU A 128 0.57 -3.45 -2.88
C LEU A 128 0.68 -1.96 -3.13
N LEU A 129 1.80 -1.52 -3.67
CA LEU A 129 2.08 -0.09 -3.86
C LEU A 129 2.77 0.19 -5.20
N ASP A 130 2.55 1.41 -5.70
CA ASP A 130 3.29 1.97 -6.82
C ASP A 130 4.55 2.67 -6.28
N VAL A 131 5.70 2.36 -6.88
CA VAL A 131 7.00 2.95 -6.54
C VAL A 131 7.59 3.75 -7.71
N SER A 132 6.80 4.01 -8.75
CA SER A 132 7.26 4.68 -9.98
C SER A 132 7.66 6.15 -9.77
N ASP A 133 7.19 6.80 -8.71
CA ASP A 133 7.54 8.18 -8.34
C ASP A 133 8.89 8.30 -7.61
N LEU A 134 9.47 7.16 -7.17
CA LEU A 134 10.76 7.17 -6.49
C LEU A 134 11.91 7.33 -7.50
N PRO A 135 12.94 8.13 -7.17
CA PRO A 135 13.91 8.62 -8.15
C PRO A 135 14.81 7.54 -8.75
N ASP A 136 15.10 6.49 -8.00
CA ASP A 136 16.00 5.42 -8.43
C ASP A 136 15.78 4.12 -7.67
N GLN A 137 16.49 3.05 -8.06
CA GLN A 137 16.35 1.73 -7.45
C GLN A 137 16.74 1.73 -5.96
N ALA A 138 17.75 2.48 -5.55
CA ALA A 138 18.15 2.54 -4.15
C ALA A 138 17.04 3.12 -3.26
N ALA A 139 16.38 4.20 -3.73
CA ALA A 139 15.23 4.79 -3.04
C ALA A 139 14.03 3.83 -2.98
N LYS A 140 13.79 3.04 -4.03
CA LYS A 140 12.75 2.00 -4.04
C LYS A 140 13.06 0.91 -3.02
N ASP A 141 14.27 0.37 -3.04
CA ASP A 141 14.71 -0.68 -2.12
C ASP A 141 14.63 -0.22 -0.66
N GLU A 142 15.05 1.01 -0.36
CA GLU A 142 14.95 1.60 0.97
C GLU A 142 13.48 1.76 1.41
N ASN A 143 12.60 2.25 0.51
CA ASN A 143 11.17 2.38 0.79
C ASN A 143 10.53 1.03 1.12
N ILE A 144 10.81 0.00 0.31
CA ILE A 144 10.31 -1.36 0.50
C ILE A 144 10.80 -1.93 1.82
N ALA A 145 12.11 -1.82 2.11
CA ALA A 145 12.71 -2.34 3.35
C ALA A 145 12.13 -1.65 4.60
N ARG A 146 11.97 -0.33 4.56
CA ARG A 146 11.36 0.44 5.65
C ARG A 146 9.91 0.03 5.90
N ARG A 147 9.10 -0.13 4.84
CA ARG A 147 7.70 -0.58 4.97
C ARG A 147 7.63 -2.00 5.53
N ARG A 148 8.43 -2.92 4.99
CA ARG A 148 8.52 -4.29 5.50
C ARG A 148 8.83 -4.29 7.00
N GLY A 149 9.90 -3.63 7.43
CA GLY A 149 10.26 -3.59 8.85
C GLY A 149 9.16 -3.00 9.74
N SER A 150 8.47 -1.95 9.29
CA SER A 150 7.36 -1.37 10.05
C SER A 150 6.19 -2.35 10.23
N PHE A 151 5.81 -3.09 9.19
CA PHE A 151 4.67 -4.00 9.25
C PHE A 151 5.02 -5.38 9.84
N GLU A 152 6.27 -5.83 9.76
CA GLU A 152 6.75 -6.98 10.53
C GLU A 152 6.70 -6.69 12.04
N ASN A 153 7.08 -5.49 12.48
CA ASN A 153 6.91 -5.04 13.85
C ASN A 153 5.42 -4.96 14.25
N ALA A 154 4.57 -4.46 13.36
CA ALA A 154 3.13 -4.42 13.59
C ALA A 154 2.55 -5.83 13.78
N LEU A 155 2.94 -6.81 12.95
CA LEU A 155 2.55 -8.21 13.09
C LEU A 155 3.02 -8.80 14.43
N ALA A 156 4.24 -8.46 14.88
CA ALA A 156 4.74 -8.89 16.17
C ALA A 156 3.90 -8.31 17.34
N ASN A 157 3.53 -7.03 17.26
CA ASN A 157 2.66 -6.40 18.26
C ASN A 157 1.25 -7.01 18.26
N MET A 158 0.66 -7.26 17.08
CA MET A 158 -0.63 -7.95 16.95
C MET A 158 -0.59 -9.33 17.60
N LYS A 159 0.49 -10.10 17.37
CA LYS A 159 0.70 -11.39 18.00
C LYS A 159 0.74 -11.27 19.53
N GLU A 160 1.51 -10.32 20.07
CA GLU A 160 1.58 -10.09 21.51
C GLU A 160 0.21 -9.74 22.10
N ILE A 161 -0.59 -8.91 21.42
CA ILE A 161 -1.95 -8.56 21.86
C ILE A 161 -2.84 -9.79 21.85
N ALA A 162 -2.81 -10.59 20.78
CA ALA A 162 -3.69 -11.75 20.63
C ALA A 162 -3.33 -12.91 21.60
N GLU A 163 -2.07 -13.07 22.00
CA GLU A 163 -1.60 -14.16 22.87
C GLU A 163 -1.68 -13.84 24.38
N GLN A 164 -2.12 -12.63 24.75
CA GLN A 164 -2.44 -12.28 26.15
C GLN A 164 -3.72 -13.00 26.59
#